data_7b12a78bf5d3d2daa0336ff7fa8eb63a
#
_entry.id   7b12a78bf5d3d2daa0336ff7fa8eb63a
#
_cell.length_a   1.000
_cell.length_b   1.000
_cell.length_c   1.000
_cell.angle_alpha   90.00
_cell.angle_beta   90.00
_cell.angle_gamma   90.00
#
_symmetry.space_group_name_H-M   'P 1'
#
loop_
_entity.id
_entity.type
_entity.pdbx_description
1 polymer ?
#
loop_
_entity_poly.entity_id
_entity_poly.type
_entity_poly.pdbx_seq_one_letter_code
_entity_poly.pdbx_strand_id
1 'polypeptide(L)'
;VLFRSDLAKMGYDVTIFEALHQAGGVLVYGIPEFRLPKDKVVKEEVENVKSLGVKIETNVIIGKSTTVDELLENEGFEAVFIGSGAGLPMFMGIPGEVSNGVFSANEYLTRSNLMKAFREDYDTPIVTGKKVVVVGGGNVAMDAARTALRLGAEVHVVYRRSEEELPARKEEVHHAKEEGIIFDLLTNPVEILADENGWVKGVKCVRMELGEPDRSEERRVGK
;
A
#
# COMPACT_ATOMS: atom_id res chain seq x y z
N VAL A 1 12.72 -10.48 -5.36
CA VAL A 1 12.00 -11.65 -5.90
C VAL A 1 12.96 -12.67 -6.50
N LEU A 2 13.95 -12.27 -7.27
CA LEU A 2 14.91 -13.19 -7.90
C LEU A 2 15.86 -13.82 -6.88
N PHE A 3 16.30 -13.09 -5.87
CA PHE A 3 17.30 -13.48 -4.90
C PHE A 3 17.05 -14.85 -4.22
N ARG A 4 15.84 -15.08 -3.65
CA ARG A 4 15.50 -16.33 -2.96
C ARG A 4 15.51 -17.56 -3.88
N SER A 5 15.01 -17.40 -5.10
CA SER A 5 14.93 -18.47 -6.08
C SER A 5 16.30 -18.81 -6.65
N ASP A 6 17.15 -17.79 -6.81
CA ASP A 6 18.51 -17.98 -7.32
C ASP A 6 19.37 -18.70 -6.29
N LEU A 7 19.28 -18.36 -5.00
CA LEU A 7 19.99 -19.08 -3.94
C LEU A 7 19.56 -20.55 -3.85
N ALA A 8 18.26 -20.82 -3.90
CA ALA A 8 17.76 -22.21 -3.89
C ALA A 8 18.26 -23.01 -5.10
N LYS A 9 18.26 -22.40 -6.31
CA LYS A 9 18.83 -23.04 -7.52
C LYS A 9 20.34 -23.25 -7.44
N MET A 10 21.05 -22.46 -6.64
CA MET A 10 22.48 -22.64 -6.37
C MET A 10 22.76 -23.71 -5.32
N GLY A 11 21.71 -24.31 -4.72
CA GLY A 11 21.82 -25.38 -3.74
C GLY A 11 21.87 -24.95 -2.29
N TYR A 12 21.54 -23.69 -1.99
CA TYR A 12 21.43 -23.22 -0.62
C TYR A 12 20.07 -23.55 -0.01
N ASP A 13 20.03 -23.88 1.27
CA ASP A 13 18.81 -23.97 2.06
C ASP A 13 18.29 -22.56 2.36
N VAL A 14 17.11 -22.24 1.85
CA VAL A 14 16.51 -20.89 1.96
C VAL A 14 15.23 -20.95 2.77
N THR A 15 15.15 -20.10 3.80
CA THR A 15 13.92 -19.88 4.57
C THR A 15 13.50 -18.41 4.44
N ILE A 16 12.22 -18.16 4.19
CA ILE A 16 11.61 -16.83 4.16
C ILE A 16 10.73 -16.69 5.39
N PHE A 17 11.00 -15.69 6.20
CA PHE A 17 10.14 -15.30 7.31
C PHE A 17 9.25 -14.13 6.86
N GLU A 18 7.94 -14.32 6.96
CA GLU A 18 6.91 -13.34 6.59
C GLU A 18 6.09 -12.95 7.82
N ALA A 19 5.99 -11.66 8.10
CA ALA A 19 5.24 -11.17 9.26
C ALA A 19 3.72 -11.40 9.14
N LEU A 20 3.18 -11.37 7.93
CA LEU A 20 1.76 -11.58 7.67
C LEU A 20 1.40 -13.07 7.61
N HIS A 21 0.11 -13.37 7.70
CA HIS A 21 -0.41 -14.75 7.60
C HIS A 21 -0.40 -15.31 6.17
N GLN A 22 -0.12 -14.48 5.18
CA GLN A 22 0.02 -14.88 3.78
C GLN A 22 1.31 -14.30 3.19
N ALA A 23 2.05 -15.13 2.46
CA ALA A 23 3.23 -14.70 1.73
C ALA A 23 2.85 -13.90 0.49
N GLY A 24 3.68 -12.89 0.15
CA GLY A 24 3.51 -12.06 -1.03
C GLY A 24 3.61 -10.56 -0.78
N GLY A 25 3.59 -10.13 0.48
CA GLY A 25 3.77 -8.73 0.85
C GLY A 25 2.79 -7.81 0.13
N VAL A 26 3.28 -6.71 -0.44
CA VAL A 26 2.45 -5.71 -1.14
C VAL A 26 1.60 -6.28 -2.28
N LEU A 27 2.02 -7.37 -2.90
CA LEU A 27 1.24 -8.05 -3.93
C LEU A 27 -0.09 -8.59 -3.38
N VAL A 28 -0.14 -8.91 -2.10
CA VAL A 28 -1.32 -9.45 -1.43
C VAL A 28 -2.08 -8.36 -0.70
N TYR A 29 -1.42 -7.56 0.14
CA TYR A 29 -2.12 -6.57 0.95
C TYR A 29 -2.40 -5.25 0.24
N GLY A 30 -1.52 -4.82 -0.69
CA GLY A 30 -1.57 -3.47 -1.27
C GLY A 30 -2.24 -3.40 -2.64
N ILE A 31 -1.86 -4.29 -3.58
CA ILE A 31 -2.42 -4.24 -4.93
C ILE A 31 -3.82 -4.86 -4.95
N PRO A 32 -4.84 -4.17 -5.47
CA PRO A 32 -6.21 -4.69 -5.50
C PRO A 32 -6.39 -5.95 -6.37
N GLU A 33 -7.38 -6.77 -6.02
CA GLU A 33 -7.72 -8.00 -6.73
C GLU A 33 -8.00 -7.77 -8.23
N PHE A 34 -8.65 -6.66 -8.57
CA PHE A 34 -8.98 -6.32 -9.96
C PHE A 34 -7.76 -5.95 -10.82
N ARG A 35 -6.60 -5.67 -10.19
CA ARG A 35 -5.32 -5.46 -10.89
C ARG A 35 -4.44 -6.71 -10.88
N LEU A 36 -4.44 -7.42 -9.79
CA LEU A 36 -3.60 -8.61 -9.57
C LEU A 36 -4.39 -9.68 -8.83
N PRO A 37 -4.96 -10.67 -9.55
CA PRO A 37 -5.67 -11.79 -8.94
C PRO A 37 -4.76 -12.61 -8.03
N LYS A 38 -5.13 -12.73 -6.74
CA LYS A 38 -4.27 -13.36 -5.72
C LYS A 38 -4.19 -14.87 -5.90
N ASP A 39 -5.35 -15.50 -6.09
CA ASP A 39 -5.42 -16.97 -6.14
C ASP A 39 -4.77 -17.53 -7.40
N LYS A 40 -4.82 -16.79 -8.53
CA LYS A 40 -4.27 -17.27 -9.81
C LYS A 40 -2.81 -16.89 -10.03
N VAL A 41 -2.38 -15.73 -9.58
CA VAL A 41 -1.04 -15.21 -9.90
C VAL A 41 -0.12 -15.29 -8.70
N VAL A 42 -0.51 -14.64 -7.59
CA VAL A 42 0.40 -14.54 -6.44
C VAL A 42 0.59 -15.89 -5.76
N LYS A 43 -0.48 -16.67 -5.61
CA LYS A 43 -0.41 -18.00 -5.00
C LYS A 43 0.40 -18.97 -5.84
N GLU A 44 0.22 -18.96 -7.17
CA GLU A 44 1.03 -19.82 -8.06
C GLU A 44 2.51 -19.47 -7.98
N GLU A 45 2.86 -18.17 -7.95
CA GLU A 45 4.25 -17.75 -7.77
C GLU A 45 4.83 -18.18 -6.41
N VAL A 46 4.05 -18.13 -5.35
CA VAL A 46 4.46 -18.60 -4.02
C VAL A 46 4.71 -20.13 -4.05
N GLU A 47 3.81 -20.88 -4.68
CA GLU A 47 3.98 -22.34 -4.82
C GLU A 47 5.17 -22.70 -5.73
N ASN A 48 5.42 -21.95 -6.80
CA ASN A 48 6.62 -22.10 -7.62
C ASN A 48 7.91 -21.92 -6.79
N VAL A 49 7.92 -20.93 -5.89
CA VAL A 49 9.06 -20.72 -4.98
C VAL A 49 9.25 -21.87 -4.02
N LYS A 50 8.17 -22.38 -3.43
CA LYS A 50 8.20 -23.56 -2.55
C LYS A 50 8.68 -24.81 -3.29
N SER A 51 8.29 -25.00 -4.55
CA SER A 51 8.70 -26.14 -5.37
C SER A 51 10.22 -26.20 -5.61
N LEU A 52 10.93 -25.08 -5.44
CA LEU A 52 12.40 -25.01 -5.47
C LEU A 52 13.06 -25.42 -4.16
N GLY A 53 12.29 -25.86 -3.16
CA GLY A 53 12.80 -26.23 -1.84
C GLY A 53 12.84 -25.07 -0.83
N VAL A 54 12.39 -23.87 -1.20
CA VAL A 54 12.35 -22.73 -0.28
C VAL A 54 11.26 -22.92 0.77
N LYS A 55 11.64 -22.83 2.05
CA LYS A 55 10.69 -22.82 3.16
C LYS A 55 10.10 -21.41 3.34
N ILE A 56 8.81 -21.33 3.62
CA ILE A 56 8.13 -20.05 3.90
C ILE A 56 7.38 -20.19 5.22
N GLU A 57 7.80 -19.42 6.20
CA GLU A 57 7.20 -19.36 7.53
C GLU A 57 6.48 -18.02 7.70
N THR A 58 5.17 -18.09 7.84
CA THR A 58 4.30 -16.94 8.03
C THR A 58 4.06 -16.66 9.52
N ASN A 59 3.53 -15.46 9.84
CA ASN A 59 3.30 -14.99 11.21
C ASN A 59 4.58 -14.90 12.06
N VAL A 60 5.73 -14.70 11.43
CA VAL A 60 7.02 -14.54 12.11
C VAL A 60 7.49 -13.09 11.96
N ILE A 61 7.50 -12.36 13.07
CA ILE A 61 7.91 -10.95 13.10
C ILE A 61 9.33 -10.86 13.62
N ILE A 62 10.28 -10.69 12.71
CA ILE A 62 11.70 -10.52 13.07
C ILE A 62 11.88 -9.26 13.92
N GLY A 63 12.60 -9.42 15.02
CA GLY A 63 12.76 -8.41 16.07
C GLY A 63 11.66 -8.44 17.16
N LYS A 64 10.68 -9.36 17.05
CA LYS A 64 9.64 -9.60 18.06
C LYS A 64 9.51 -11.06 18.44
N SER A 65 9.22 -11.95 17.48
CA SER A 65 9.13 -13.41 17.72
C SER A 65 10.49 -14.10 17.71
N THR A 66 11.42 -13.61 16.92
CA THR A 66 12.83 -13.99 16.91
C THR A 66 13.66 -12.80 16.43
N THR A 67 14.93 -12.76 16.75
CA THR A 67 15.88 -11.69 16.35
C THR A 67 16.82 -12.17 15.26
N VAL A 68 17.49 -11.24 14.58
CA VAL A 68 18.54 -11.57 13.60
C VAL A 68 19.70 -12.31 14.26
N ASP A 69 20.08 -11.93 15.47
CA ASP A 69 21.17 -12.56 16.22
C ASP A 69 20.80 -14.01 16.57
N GLU A 70 19.58 -14.24 17.04
CA GLU A 70 19.08 -15.62 17.30
C GLU A 70 19.10 -16.51 16.06
N LEU A 71 18.71 -15.98 14.91
CA LEU A 71 18.78 -16.71 13.64
C LEU A 71 20.22 -17.13 13.30
N LEU A 72 21.19 -16.23 13.48
CA LEU A 72 22.59 -16.49 13.15
C LEU A 72 23.28 -17.36 14.19
N GLU A 73 23.03 -17.14 15.49
CA GLU A 73 23.77 -17.80 16.58
C GLU A 73 23.14 -19.12 17.04
N ASN A 74 21.80 -19.21 17.03
CA ASN A 74 21.07 -20.33 17.63
C ASN A 74 20.38 -21.25 16.60
N GLU A 75 19.90 -20.67 15.49
CA GLU A 75 19.13 -21.44 14.49
C GLU A 75 19.97 -21.90 13.29
N GLY A 76 21.25 -21.53 13.26
CA GLY A 76 22.24 -22.04 12.29
C GLY A 76 22.15 -21.39 10.91
N PHE A 77 21.54 -20.22 10.76
CA PHE A 77 21.58 -19.46 9.51
C PHE A 77 22.96 -18.84 9.32
N GLU A 78 23.55 -19.00 8.15
CA GLU A 78 24.86 -18.42 7.82
C GLU A 78 24.76 -16.96 7.36
N ALA A 79 23.60 -16.54 6.82
CA ALA A 79 23.37 -15.19 6.35
C ALA A 79 21.87 -14.83 6.43
N VAL A 80 21.61 -13.55 6.64
CA VAL A 80 20.26 -12.96 6.66
C VAL A 80 20.16 -11.84 5.63
N PHE A 81 19.17 -11.92 4.74
CA PHE A 81 18.81 -10.85 3.82
C PHE A 81 17.56 -10.12 4.31
N ILE A 82 17.66 -8.83 4.54
CA ILE A 82 16.55 -7.98 5.00
C ILE A 82 15.85 -7.39 3.79
N GLY A 83 14.63 -7.84 3.53
CA GLY A 83 13.79 -7.39 2.43
C GLY A 83 12.37 -7.04 2.90
N SER A 84 12.25 -6.32 4.01
CA SER A 84 10.98 -6.04 4.71
C SER A 84 10.04 -5.09 3.96
N GLY A 85 10.48 -4.45 2.88
CA GLY A 85 9.69 -3.49 2.13
C GLY A 85 9.50 -2.15 2.85
N ALA A 86 8.57 -1.33 2.35
CA ALA A 86 8.24 0.00 2.87
C ALA A 86 6.75 0.04 3.26
N GLY A 87 6.35 -0.82 4.20
CA GLY A 87 4.96 -0.95 4.64
C GLY A 87 4.47 0.11 5.62
N LEU A 88 5.37 0.92 6.20
CA LEU A 88 4.99 1.97 7.13
C LEU A 88 4.29 3.12 6.40
N PRO A 89 3.10 3.54 6.88
CA PRO A 89 2.38 4.66 6.29
C PRO A 89 3.11 5.98 6.58
N MET A 90 3.02 6.91 5.62
CA MET A 90 3.43 8.29 5.83
C MET A 90 2.19 9.12 6.15
N PHE A 91 2.23 9.82 7.28
CA PHE A 91 1.19 10.75 7.69
C PHE A 91 1.51 12.18 7.21
N MET A 92 0.49 12.99 7.04
CA MET A 92 0.63 14.38 6.56
C MET A 92 1.10 15.33 7.66
N GLY A 93 0.84 14.99 8.93
CA GLY A 93 1.17 15.82 10.08
C GLY A 93 0.28 17.07 10.20
N ILE A 94 -0.97 16.99 9.74
CA ILE A 94 -1.94 18.09 9.78
C ILE A 94 -2.98 17.88 10.88
N PRO A 95 -3.61 18.98 11.40
CA PRO A 95 -4.68 18.87 12.38
C PRO A 95 -5.83 17.98 11.90
N GLY A 96 -6.37 17.19 12.81
CA GLY A 96 -7.52 16.30 12.55
C GLY A 96 -7.17 14.96 11.87
N GLU A 97 -5.92 14.68 11.57
CA GLU A 97 -5.49 13.46 10.88
C GLU A 97 -5.79 12.15 11.64
N VAL A 98 -5.99 12.24 12.96
CA VAL A 98 -6.35 11.11 13.82
C VAL A 98 -7.86 10.93 14.01
N SER A 99 -8.68 11.68 13.29
CA SER A 99 -10.14 11.58 13.37
C SER A 99 -10.66 10.25 12.86
N ASN A 100 -11.80 9.80 13.39
CA ASN A 100 -12.48 8.61 12.91
C ASN A 100 -12.85 8.75 11.42
N GLY A 101 -12.63 7.69 10.63
CA GLY A 101 -12.86 7.71 9.20
C GLY A 101 -11.66 8.19 8.37
N VAL A 102 -10.55 8.54 9.02
CA VAL A 102 -9.27 8.80 8.38
C VAL A 102 -8.41 7.54 8.45
N PHE A 103 -7.92 7.09 7.31
CA PHE A 103 -7.12 5.87 7.17
C PHE A 103 -5.85 6.15 6.38
N SER A 104 -4.79 5.46 6.70
CA SER A 104 -3.69 5.34 5.74
C SER A 104 -4.13 4.46 4.56
N ALA A 105 -3.61 4.73 3.37
CA ALA A 105 -3.91 3.91 2.20
C ALA A 105 -3.51 2.43 2.42
N ASN A 106 -2.41 2.19 3.12
CA ASN A 106 -1.97 0.83 3.45
C ASN A 106 -2.98 0.09 4.34
N GLU A 107 -3.54 0.76 5.36
CA GLU A 107 -4.57 0.17 6.22
C GLU A 107 -5.84 -0.14 5.41
N TYR A 108 -6.32 0.83 4.64
CA TYR A 108 -7.52 0.68 3.84
C TYR A 108 -7.40 -0.46 2.82
N LEU A 109 -6.27 -0.51 2.10
CA LEU A 109 -5.99 -1.54 1.13
C LEU A 109 -5.76 -2.92 1.78
N THR A 110 -5.10 -2.98 2.94
CA THR A 110 -4.92 -4.23 3.68
C THR A 110 -6.26 -4.83 4.11
N ARG A 111 -7.15 -4.01 4.65
CA ARG A 111 -8.52 -4.44 5.02
C ARG A 111 -9.28 -4.96 3.80
N SER A 112 -9.21 -4.24 2.69
CA SER A 112 -9.92 -4.63 1.47
C SER A 112 -9.30 -5.88 0.82
N ASN A 113 -7.99 -5.90 0.61
CA ASN A 113 -7.34 -6.94 -0.21
C ASN A 113 -7.00 -8.20 0.60
N LEU A 114 -6.16 -8.07 1.65
CA LEU A 114 -5.69 -9.20 2.45
C LEU A 114 -6.81 -9.75 3.35
N MET A 115 -7.53 -8.85 4.02
CA MET A 115 -8.60 -9.21 4.96
C MET A 115 -9.97 -9.30 4.28
N LYS A 116 -10.04 -9.10 2.97
CA LYS A 116 -11.20 -9.33 2.09
C LYS A 116 -12.48 -8.62 2.53
N ALA A 117 -12.36 -7.40 3.07
CA ALA A 117 -13.49 -6.62 3.59
C ALA A 117 -14.59 -6.30 2.54
N PHE A 118 -14.31 -6.50 1.25
CA PHE A 118 -15.30 -6.35 0.18
C PHE A 118 -16.24 -7.55 0.04
N ARG A 119 -15.99 -8.65 0.77
CA ARG A 119 -16.78 -9.88 0.69
C ARG A 119 -17.75 -9.95 1.87
N GLU A 120 -18.98 -10.37 1.60
CA GLU A 120 -20.03 -10.53 2.61
C GLU A 120 -19.80 -11.69 3.58
N ASP A 121 -19.00 -12.69 3.16
CA ASP A 121 -18.65 -13.86 3.97
C ASP A 121 -17.41 -13.65 4.86
N TYR A 122 -16.94 -12.39 5.00
CA TYR A 122 -15.83 -12.00 5.85
C TYR A 122 -16.27 -10.90 6.84
N ASP A 123 -15.94 -11.09 8.11
CA ASP A 123 -16.29 -10.16 9.20
C ASP A 123 -15.35 -8.95 9.31
N THR A 124 -14.51 -8.68 8.30
CA THR A 124 -13.58 -7.56 8.32
C THR A 124 -14.33 -6.23 8.19
N PRO A 125 -14.28 -5.35 9.20
CA PRO A 125 -14.96 -4.07 9.11
C PRO A 125 -14.27 -3.15 8.12
N ILE A 126 -15.04 -2.54 7.23
CA ILE A 126 -14.60 -1.46 6.35
C ILE A 126 -15.60 -0.31 6.41
N VAL A 127 -15.08 0.91 6.46
CA VAL A 127 -15.92 2.11 6.38
C VAL A 127 -16.10 2.46 4.91
N THR A 128 -17.34 2.32 4.43
CA THR A 128 -17.73 2.75 3.08
C THR A 128 -18.34 4.15 3.19
N GLY A 129 -17.55 5.17 2.88
CA GLY A 129 -18.02 6.55 2.83
C GLY A 129 -18.82 6.83 1.55
N LYS A 130 -19.82 7.73 1.60
CA LYS A 130 -20.49 8.22 0.38
C LYS A 130 -19.53 9.06 -0.48
N LYS A 131 -18.68 9.84 0.17
CA LYS A 131 -17.63 10.65 -0.45
C LYS A 131 -16.30 10.32 0.21
N VAL A 132 -15.30 10.05 -0.60
CA VAL A 132 -13.95 9.70 -0.16
C VAL A 132 -12.94 10.65 -0.80
N VAL A 133 -12.06 11.19 0.03
CA VAL A 133 -10.91 11.97 -0.43
C VAL A 133 -9.65 11.13 -0.26
N VAL A 134 -8.91 10.94 -1.34
CA VAL A 134 -7.62 10.26 -1.34
C VAL A 134 -6.53 11.30 -1.57
N VAL A 135 -5.61 11.42 -0.62
CA VAL A 135 -4.51 12.39 -0.70
C VAL A 135 -3.27 11.70 -1.25
N GLY A 136 -2.79 12.17 -2.38
CA GLY A 136 -1.58 11.67 -3.03
C GLY A 136 -1.76 11.37 -4.52
N GLY A 137 -0.63 11.22 -5.23
CA GLY A 137 -0.62 11.03 -6.68
C GLY A 137 0.11 9.78 -7.15
N GLY A 138 0.50 8.87 -6.23
CA GLY A 138 1.23 7.64 -6.56
C GLY A 138 0.32 6.46 -6.90
N ASN A 139 0.90 5.34 -7.32
CA ASN A 139 0.15 4.12 -7.64
C ASN A 139 -0.71 3.63 -6.47
N VAL A 140 -0.24 3.78 -5.22
CA VAL A 140 -1.01 3.40 -4.02
C VAL A 140 -2.26 4.27 -3.87
N ALA A 141 -2.17 5.57 -4.19
CA ALA A 141 -3.33 6.46 -4.18
C ALA A 141 -4.35 6.06 -5.26
N MET A 142 -3.89 5.69 -6.46
CA MET A 142 -4.76 5.18 -7.52
C MET A 142 -5.46 3.89 -7.10
N ASP A 143 -4.75 2.98 -6.46
CA ASP A 143 -5.30 1.73 -5.94
C ASP A 143 -6.34 1.97 -4.85
N ALA A 144 -6.07 2.85 -3.90
CA ALA A 144 -7.01 3.21 -2.84
C ALA A 144 -8.26 3.90 -3.40
N ALA A 145 -8.09 4.84 -4.34
CA ALA A 145 -9.17 5.56 -4.98
C ALA A 145 -10.10 4.62 -5.77
N ARG A 146 -9.53 3.76 -6.61
CA ARG A 146 -10.29 2.80 -7.40
C ARG A 146 -10.97 1.74 -6.54
N THR A 147 -10.36 1.36 -5.41
CA THR A 147 -11.00 0.48 -4.43
C THR A 147 -12.20 1.15 -3.77
N ALA A 148 -12.05 2.40 -3.31
CA ALA A 148 -13.15 3.16 -2.71
C ALA A 148 -14.32 3.37 -3.67
N LEU A 149 -14.01 3.67 -4.94
CA LEU A 149 -15.02 3.81 -5.98
C LEU A 149 -15.83 2.51 -6.18
N ARG A 150 -15.14 1.36 -6.23
CA ARG A 150 -15.78 0.04 -6.36
C ARG A 150 -16.63 -0.36 -5.15
N LEU A 151 -16.31 0.21 -3.98
CA LEU A 151 -17.13 0.07 -2.77
C LEU A 151 -18.30 1.07 -2.72
N GLY A 152 -18.53 1.84 -3.80
CA GLY A 152 -19.71 2.68 -3.99
C GLY A 152 -19.55 4.15 -3.61
N ALA A 153 -18.32 4.62 -3.38
CA ALA A 153 -18.05 6.02 -3.03
C ALA A 153 -17.93 6.92 -4.27
N GLU A 154 -18.29 8.19 -4.14
CA GLU A 154 -17.80 9.29 -4.98
C GLU A 154 -16.38 9.62 -4.51
N VAL A 155 -15.39 9.57 -5.39
CA VAL A 155 -13.98 9.64 -5.01
C VAL A 155 -13.28 10.84 -5.62
N HIS A 156 -12.61 11.61 -4.77
CA HIS A 156 -11.75 12.73 -5.11
C HIS A 156 -10.29 12.40 -4.79
N VAL A 157 -9.41 12.52 -5.77
CA VAL A 157 -7.95 12.46 -5.57
C VAL A 157 -7.42 13.88 -5.47
N VAL A 158 -6.88 14.22 -4.31
CA VAL A 158 -6.26 15.52 -4.03
C VAL A 158 -4.76 15.42 -4.19
N TYR A 159 -4.18 16.24 -5.06
CA TYR A 159 -2.75 16.26 -5.31
C TYR A 159 -2.20 17.66 -5.43
N ARG A 160 -1.06 17.91 -4.76
CA ARG A 160 -0.48 19.27 -4.63
C ARG A 160 0.14 19.85 -5.90
N ARG A 161 0.43 19.02 -6.91
CA ARG A 161 1.02 19.44 -8.18
C ARG A 161 0.05 19.23 -9.35
N SER A 162 0.56 19.44 -10.56
CA SER A 162 -0.21 19.21 -11.78
C SER A 162 -0.26 17.73 -12.17
N GLU A 163 -0.96 17.44 -13.24
CA GLU A 163 -1.11 16.08 -13.77
C GLU A 163 0.20 15.50 -14.28
N GLU A 164 1.05 16.34 -14.89
CA GLU A 164 2.33 15.92 -15.46
C GLU A 164 3.29 15.40 -14.40
N GLU A 165 3.13 15.84 -13.17
CA GLU A 165 3.97 15.49 -12.03
C GLU A 165 3.40 14.38 -11.16
N LEU A 166 2.30 13.73 -11.58
CA LEU A 166 1.77 12.56 -10.89
C LEU A 166 2.80 11.40 -10.95
N PRO A 167 3.26 10.89 -9.81
CA PRO A 167 4.24 9.80 -9.80
C PRO A 167 3.63 8.43 -10.13
N ALA A 168 2.30 8.34 -10.26
CA ALA A 168 1.63 7.13 -10.72
C ALA A 168 1.92 6.85 -12.20
N ARG A 169 1.82 5.59 -12.59
CA ARG A 169 1.88 5.22 -14.00
C ARG A 169 0.74 5.88 -14.77
N LYS A 170 1.04 6.37 -15.97
CA LYS A 170 0.05 7.08 -16.80
C LYS A 170 -1.21 6.24 -17.07
N GLU A 171 -1.02 4.95 -17.28
CA GLU A 171 -2.12 4.00 -17.47
C GLU A 171 -3.05 3.92 -16.25
N GLU A 172 -2.48 3.94 -15.03
CA GLU A 172 -3.27 3.90 -13.81
C GLU A 172 -4.07 5.19 -13.58
N VAL A 173 -3.49 6.33 -13.93
CA VAL A 173 -4.19 7.63 -13.89
C VAL A 173 -5.32 7.64 -14.93
N HIS A 174 -5.05 7.12 -16.12
CA HIS A 174 -6.05 7.04 -17.20
C HIS A 174 -7.23 6.15 -16.77
N HIS A 175 -6.96 4.94 -16.28
CA HIS A 175 -8.00 4.04 -15.78
C HIS A 175 -8.81 4.67 -14.62
N ALA A 176 -8.16 5.38 -13.70
CA ALA A 176 -8.85 6.06 -12.60
C ALA A 176 -9.82 7.13 -13.12
N LYS A 177 -9.43 7.89 -14.14
CA LYS A 177 -10.29 8.89 -14.79
C LYS A 177 -11.45 8.27 -15.55
N GLU A 178 -11.19 7.21 -16.33
CA GLU A 178 -12.22 6.48 -17.07
C GLU A 178 -13.28 5.88 -16.14
N GLU A 179 -12.88 5.43 -14.95
CA GLU A 179 -13.79 4.93 -13.93
C GLU A 179 -14.60 6.03 -13.22
N GLY A 180 -14.29 7.31 -13.45
CA GLY A 180 -15.04 8.44 -12.92
C GLY A 180 -14.47 9.07 -11.65
N ILE A 181 -13.21 8.79 -11.30
CA ILE A 181 -12.53 9.45 -10.20
C ILE A 181 -12.23 10.91 -10.55
N ILE A 182 -12.55 11.82 -9.64
CA ILE A 182 -12.35 13.26 -9.78
C ILE A 182 -10.95 13.62 -9.28
N PHE A 183 -10.20 14.38 -10.08
CA PHE A 183 -8.85 14.83 -9.71
C PHE A 183 -8.86 16.33 -9.35
N ASP A 184 -8.64 16.62 -8.07
CA ASP A 184 -8.42 17.96 -7.55
C ASP A 184 -6.91 18.24 -7.49
N LEU A 185 -6.37 18.61 -8.62
CA LEU A 185 -4.93 18.92 -8.78
C LEU A 185 -4.63 20.33 -8.25
N LEU A 186 -3.34 20.63 -8.06
CA LEU A 186 -2.87 21.88 -7.49
C LEU A 186 -3.61 22.22 -6.18
N THR A 187 -3.80 21.20 -5.36
CA THR A 187 -4.60 21.28 -4.15
C THR A 187 -3.88 20.50 -3.03
N ASN A 188 -3.61 21.18 -1.90
CA ASN A 188 -2.92 20.57 -0.77
C ASN A 188 -3.77 20.63 0.49
N PRO A 189 -4.02 19.50 1.17
CA PRO A 189 -4.75 19.49 2.43
C PRO A 189 -3.92 20.13 3.54
N VAL A 190 -4.60 20.91 4.40
CA VAL A 190 -3.99 21.60 5.54
C VAL A 190 -4.66 21.28 6.87
N GLU A 191 -5.89 20.76 6.84
CA GLU A 191 -6.65 20.42 8.04
C GLU A 191 -7.74 19.42 7.68
N ILE A 192 -7.95 18.42 8.52
CA ILE A 192 -9.10 17.51 8.46
C ILE A 192 -10.14 17.99 9.46
N LEU A 193 -11.36 18.22 8.98
CA LEU A 193 -12.46 18.70 9.80
C LEU A 193 -13.26 17.51 10.32
N ALA A 194 -13.43 17.44 11.65
CA ALA A 194 -14.27 16.46 12.30
C ALA A 194 -15.59 17.07 12.78
N ASP A 195 -16.58 16.22 12.98
CA ASP A 195 -17.82 16.55 13.68
C ASP A 195 -17.63 16.46 15.20
N GLU A 196 -18.72 16.70 15.94
CA GLU A 196 -18.77 16.64 17.42
C GLU A 196 -18.48 15.23 18.00
N ASN A 197 -18.63 14.19 17.20
CA ASN A 197 -18.35 12.79 17.56
C ASN A 197 -16.95 12.34 17.13
N GLY A 198 -16.15 13.27 16.58
CA GLY A 198 -14.80 12.98 16.10
C GLY A 198 -14.72 12.27 14.74
N TRP A 199 -15.82 12.22 13.98
CA TRP A 199 -15.81 11.67 12.62
C TRP A 199 -15.47 12.74 11.58
N VAL A 200 -14.68 12.34 10.59
CA VAL A 200 -14.33 13.21 9.46
C VAL A 200 -15.59 13.64 8.71
N LYS A 201 -15.73 14.95 8.48
CA LYS A 201 -16.81 15.57 7.70
C LYS A 201 -16.31 16.36 6.51
N GLY A 202 -15.00 16.64 6.43
CA GLY A 202 -14.42 17.36 5.31
C GLY A 202 -12.92 17.57 5.47
N VAL A 203 -12.31 18.06 4.41
CA VAL A 203 -10.89 18.40 4.34
C VAL A 203 -10.75 19.84 3.86
N LYS A 204 -10.01 20.66 4.62
CA LYS A 204 -9.67 22.02 4.24
C LYS A 204 -8.37 21.97 3.42
N CYS A 205 -8.43 22.53 2.24
CA CYS A 205 -7.31 22.56 1.31
C CYS A 205 -6.94 24.00 0.93
N VAL A 206 -5.71 24.16 0.50
CA VAL A 206 -5.22 25.38 -0.16
C VAL A 206 -4.96 25.11 -1.63
N ARG A 207 -5.18 26.11 -2.47
CA ARG A 207 -4.79 26.06 -3.88
C ARG A 207 -3.29 26.29 -3.98
N MET A 208 -2.65 25.55 -4.87
CA MET A 208 -1.23 25.64 -5.14
C MET A 208 -0.97 26.21 -6.52
N GLU A 209 0.17 26.87 -6.67
CA GLU A 209 0.73 27.26 -7.95
C GLU A 209 2.08 26.56 -8.11
N LEU A 210 2.39 26.13 -9.34
CA LEU A 210 3.71 25.61 -9.65
C LEU A 210 4.69 26.77 -9.74
N GLY A 211 5.74 26.74 -8.92
CA GLY A 211 6.90 27.62 -9.02
C GLY A 211 7.95 27.04 -9.95
N GLU A 212 9.08 27.77 -10.06
CA GLU A 212 10.25 27.22 -10.74
C GLU A 212 10.75 25.94 -10.02
N PRO A 213 11.13 24.89 -10.76
CA PRO A 213 11.66 23.66 -10.19
C PRO A 213 12.91 23.93 -9.36
N ASP A 214 12.93 23.51 -8.12
CA ASP A 214 14.16 23.56 -7.34
C ASP A 214 15.00 22.29 -7.55
N ARG A 215 16.30 22.33 -7.18
CA ARG A 215 17.22 21.19 -7.33
C ARG A 215 16.78 19.95 -6.53
N SER A 216 15.92 20.07 -5.56
CA SER A 216 15.40 18.94 -4.76
C SER A 216 14.27 18.21 -5.50
N GLU A 217 13.58 18.89 -6.38
CA GLU A 217 12.51 18.35 -7.21
C GLU A 217 13.05 17.61 -8.44
N GLU A 218 14.10 18.10 -9.08
CA GLU A 218 14.80 17.38 -10.14
C GLU A 218 15.30 16.00 -9.69
N ARG A 219 15.68 15.84 -8.44
CA ARG A 219 16.12 14.55 -7.87
C ARG A 219 14.97 13.57 -7.58
N ARG A 220 13.72 14.04 -7.45
CA ARG A 220 12.56 13.19 -7.18
C ARG A 220 11.87 12.67 -8.42
N VAL A 221 12.06 13.28 -9.55
CA VAL A 221 11.52 12.86 -10.85
C VAL A 221 12.35 11.72 -11.49
N GLY A 222 13.55 11.50 -11.02
CA GLY A 222 14.51 10.52 -11.54
C GLY A 222 14.69 9.23 -10.71
N LYS A 223 13.70 8.83 -9.92
CA LYS A 223 13.75 7.55 -9.17
C LYS A 223 12.51 6.72 -9.40
#